data_ec9793899fb56da365954c75c184d72e
#
_entry.id   ec9793899fb56da365954c75c184d72e
#
_cell.length_a   1.000
_cell.length_b   1.000
_cell.length_c   1.000
_cell.angle_alpha   90.00
_cell.angle_beta   90.00
_cell.angle_gamma   90.00
#
_symmetry.space_group_name_H-M   'P 1'
#
loop_
_entity.id
_entity.type
_entity.pdbx_description
1 polymer ?
#
loop_
_entity_poly.entity_id
_entity_poly.type
_entity_poly.pdbx_seq_one_letter_code
_entity_poly.pdbx_strand_id
1 'polypeptide(L)'
;MAGRPDPVSGPDQSAGPRLGSERQLRALEAWLNEPVVIETQLVTLPRSRRRYTLRRPDAPSRERLFADARADPEKQMPHWTNIWPSGVALADVVLERATDVAGRRVLELGCGLGVTATAVLASGGTLVVSDYSTLSLRHCRYNALLNVGRSPRLLRFNWRDANWPRPLQGAASRRFPLILAADVLYEGRDVGPLLDVIERLLAPGGALWLAEPGRKTAQRFLNAAAAAGWESVTTSVHGPWPDGSTAPIDIHSLQRATYLDEVPANLGGWRI
;
A
#
# COMPACT_ATOMS: atom_id res chain seq x y z
N MET A 1 -42.40 -25.70 2.23
CA MET A 1 -42.16 -24.25 2.36
C MET A 1 -40.78 -24.08 2.96
N ALA A 2 -39.79 -23.77 2.14
CA ALA A 2 -38.40 -23.55 2.58
C ALA A 2 -38.18 -22.05 2.79
N GLY A 3 -37.83 -21.68 4.03
CA GLY A 3 -37.53 -20.29 4.40
C GLY A 3 -36.32 -19.79 3.68
N ARG A 4 -36.41 -18.57 3.14
CA ARG A 4 -35.28 -17.79 2.62
C ARG A 4 -34.34 -17.42 3.77
N PRO A 5 -33.02 -17.50 3.61
CA PRO A 5 -32.09 -16.92 4.57
C PRO A 5 -32.15 -15.37 4.50
N ASP A 6 -32.19 -14.74 5.66
CA ASP A 6 -32.14 -13.29 5.80
C ASP A 6 -30.81 -12.72 5.27
N PRO A 7 -30.83 -11.49 4.69
CA PRO A 7 -29.61 -10.86 4.20
C PRO A 7 -28.72 -10.50 5.40
N VAL A 8 -27.46 -10.97 5.33
CA VAL A 8 -26.40 -10.61 6.27
C VAL A 8 -26.25 -9.08 6.26
N SER A 9 -26.62 -8.44 7.36
CA SER A 9 -26.43 -7.01 7.59
C SER A 9 -24.94 -6.69 7.52
N GLY A 10 -24.54 -5.88 6.54
CA GLY A 10 -23.21 -5.32 6.44
C GLY A 10 -22.86 -4.50 7.69
N PRO A 11 -21.57 -4.26 7.99
CA PRO A 11 -21.16 -3.53 9.18
C PRO A 11 -21.81 -2.13 9.18
N ASP A 12 -22.41 -1.78 10.31
CA ASP A 12 -23.06 -0.51 10.57
C ASP A 12 -22.12 0.67 10.27
N GLN A 13 -22.50 1.51 9.31
CA GLN A 13 -21.74 2.68 8.86
C GLN A 13 -21.94 3.91 9.78
N SER A 14 -22.75 3.79 10.84
CA SER A 14 -23.15 4.90 11.72
C SER A 14 -22.29 5.03 12.99
N ALA A 15 -21.36 4.13 13.26
CA ALA A 15 -20.49 4.24 14.41
C ALA A 15 -19.42 5.34 14.16
N GLY A 16 -19.67 6.54 14.68
CA GLY A 16 -18.68 7.61 14.77
C GLY A 16 -17.39 7.14 15.47
N PRO A 17 -16.27 7.88 15.32
CA PRO A 17 -14.98 7.47 15.90
C PRO A 17 -15.13 7.25 17.43
N ARG A 18 -14.57 6.13 17.90
CA ARG A 18 -14.58 5.82 19.34
C ARG A 18 -13.83 6.91 20.12
N LEU A 19 -14.27 7.28 21.32
CA LEU A 19 -13.68 8.33 22.18
C LEU A 19 -12.14 8.29 22.29
N GLY A 20 -11.52 7.10 22.23
CA GLY A 20 -10.07 6.94 22.17
C GLY A 20 -9.42 7.47 20.88
N SER A 21 -10.12 7.40 19.74
CA SER A 21 -9.63 7.91 18.46
C SER A 21 -9.70 9.43 18.36
N GLU A 22 -10.69 10.09 18.97
CA GLU A 22 -10.79 11.57 18.97
C GLU A 22 -9.64 12.22 19.75
N ARG A 23 -9.26 11.67 20.91
CA ARG A 23 -8.11 12.16 21.67
C ARG A 23 -6.81 11.99 20.89
N GLN A 24 -6.66 10.86 20.22
CA GLN A 24 -5.50 10.60 19.37
C GLN A 24 -5.47 11.53 18.15
N LEU A 25 -6.62 11.79 17.52
CA LEU A 25 -6.73 12.72 16.40
C LEU A 25 -6.33 14.13 16.80
N ARG A 26 -6.84 14.66 17.91
CA ARG A 26 -6.46 15.99 18.42
C ARG A 26 -4.98 16.10 18.69
N ALA A 27 -4.37 15.08 19.33
CA ALA A 27 -2.93 15.09 19.58
C ALA A 27 -2.10 15.04 18.29
N LEU A 28 -2.56 14.34 17.26
CA LEU A 28 -1.90 14.25 15.96
C LEU A 28 -2.15 15.50 15.11
N GLU A 29 -3.26 16.19 15.27
CA GLU A 29 -3.61 17.39 14.48
C GLU A 29 -2.63 18.53 14.73
N ALA A 30 -2.25 18.78 15.98
CA ALA A 30 -1.18 19.72 16.31
C ALA A 30 0.15 19.35 15.62
N TRP A 31 0.37 18.07 15.44
CA TRP A 31 1.58 17.51 14.83
C TRP A 31 1.60 17.60 13.31
N LEU A 32 0.41 17.62 12.66
CA LEU A 32 0.27 17.76 11.21
C LEU A 32 0.50 19.20 10.75
N ASN A 33 0.07 20.18 11.56
CA ASN A 33 0.08 21.60 11.21
C ASN A 33 1.51 22.22 11.25
N GLU A 34 2.53 21.46 11.54
CA GLU A 34 3.93 21.89 11.48
C GLU A 34 4.72 20.94 10.56
N PRO A 35 5.37 21.46 9.52
CA PRO A 35 5.56 22.86 9.08
C PRO A 35 4.59 23.30 7.95
N VAL A 36 3.44 22.66 7.77
CA VAL A 36 2.54 22.85 6.61
C VAL A 36 1.14 23.25 7.03
N VAL A 37 0.48 24.06 6.22
CA VAL A 37 -0.97 24.32 6.33
C VAL A 37 -1.74 23.15 5.74
N ILE A 38 -2.81 22.69 6.40
CA ILE A 38 -3.54 21.49 6.05
C ILE A 38 -4.90 21.83 5.43
N GLU A 39 -5.18 21.23 4.29
CA GLU A 39 -6.51 21.20 3.68
C GLU A 39 -7.19 19.85 3.85
N THR A 40 -8.50 19.83 3.66
CA THR A 40 -9.30 18.60 3.65
C THR A 40 -9.75 18.29 2.23
N GLN A 41 -9.52 17.07 1.78
CA GLN A 41 -9.97 16.58 0.48
C GLN A 41 -10.79 15.31 0.64
N LEU A 42 -11.97 15.27 0.00
CA LEU A 42 -12.78 14.08 -0.09
C LEU A 42 -12.35 13.27 -1.31
N VAL A 43 -12.08 12.00 -1.10
CA VAL A 43 -11.74 11.03 -2.15
C VAL A 43 -12.81 9.96 -2.19
N THR A 44 -13.42 9.76 -3.35
CA THR A 44 -14.34 8.65 -3.60
C THR A 44 -13.63 7.60 -4.42
N LEU A 45 -13.58 6.38 -3.92
CA LEU A 45 -13.06 5.23 -4.64
C LEU A 45 -14.06 4.85 -5.73
N PRO A 46 -13.65 4.71 -7.00
CA PRO A 46 -14.61 4.63 -8.12
C PRO A 46 -15.45 3.36 -8.15
N ARG A 47 -14.94 2.22 -7.69
CA ARG A 47 -15.60 0.92 -7.75
C ARG A 47 -16.38 0.61 -6.47
N SER A 48 -15.72 0.63 -5.32
CA SER A 48 -16.36 0.36 -4.02
C SER A 48 -17.31 1.48 -3.55
N ARG A 49 -17.24 2.67 -4.17
CA ARG A 49 -17.96 3.88 -3.77
C ARG A 49 -17.64 4.33 -2.35
N ARG A 50 -16.61 3.76 -1.72
CA ARG A 50 -16.13 4.24 -0.42
C ARG A 50 -15.62 5.67 -0.54
N ARG A 51 -15.88 6.44 0.52
CA ARG A 51 -15.46 7.84 0.62
C ARG A 51 -14.49 7.97 1.78
N TYR A 52 -13.33 8.58 1.51
CA TYR A 52 -12.33 8.89 2.53
C TYR A 52 -12.12 10.40 2.59
N THR A 53 -12.11 10.91 3.81
CA THR A 53 -11.72 12.30 4.10
C THR A 53 -10.22 12.32 4.37
N LEU A 54 -9.44 13.00 3.54
CA LEU A 54 -8.00 13.07 3.68
C LEU A 54 -7.57 14.47 4.13
N ARG A 55 -6.70 14.52 5.13
CA ARG A 55 -5.97 15.72 5.52
C ARG A 55 -4.63 15.71 4.80
N ARG A 56 -4.32 16.76 4.06
CA ARG A 56 -3.10 16.88 3.25
C ARG A 56 -2.57 18.31 3.30
N PRO A 57 -1.28 18.55 2.97
CA PRO A 57 -0.79 19.92 2.80
C PRO A 57 -1.60 20.67 1.73
N ASP A 58 -1.93 21.94 1.99
CA ASP A 58 -2.58 22.82 1.02
C ASP A 58 -1.69 23.12 -0.20
N ALA A 59 -2.24 23.74 -1.23
CA ALA A 59 -1.49 23.99 -2.46
C ALA A 59 -0.23 24.84 -2.22
N PRO A 60 -0.26 25.97 -1.49
CA PRO A 60 0.94 26.74 -1.20
C PRO A 60 1.99 25.96 -0.42
N SER A 61 1.58 25.13 0.55
CA SER A 61 2.52 24.30 1.32
C SER A 61 3.18 23.24 0.44
N ARG A 62 2.42 22.62 -0.48
CA ARG A 62 2.98 21.67 -1.45
C ARG A 62 4.02 22.34 -2.35
N GLU A 63 3.71 23.51 -2.90
CA GLU A 63 4.64 24.27 -3.74
C GLU A 63 5.96 24.57 -3.01
N ARG A 64 5.89 25.01 -1.75
CA ARG A 64 7.10 25.22 -0.91
C ARG A 64 7.89 23.94 -0.72
N LEU A 65 7.24 22.84 -0.35
CA LEU A 65 7.92 21.54 -0.17
C LEU A 65 8.63 21.07 -1.44
N PHE A 66 7.99 21.25 -2.60
CA PHE A 66 8.60 20.93 -3.90
C PHE A 66 9.74 21.87 -4.26
N ALA A 67 9.62 23.17 -3.96
CA ALA A 67 10.69 24.14 -4.18
C ALA A 67 11.92 23.82 -3.31
N ASP A 68 11.71 23.53 -2.02
CA ASP A 68 12.76 23.15 -1.09
C ASP A 68 13.48 21.86 -1.51
N ALA A 69 12.73 20.88 -2.02
CA ALA A 69 13.31 19.64 -2.51
C ALA A 69 14.10 19.83 -3.81
N ARG A 70 13.66 20.73 -4.69
CA ARG A 70 14.42 21.06 -5.92
C ARG A 70 15.71 21.84 -5.63
N ALA A 71 15.73 22.60 -4.55
CA ALA A 71 16.90 23.38 -4.14
C ALA A 71 17.99 22.53 -3.45
N ASP A 72 17.68 21.31 -3.05
CA ASP A 72 18.58 20.43 -2.31
C ASP A 72 18.60 19.04 -2.96
N PRO A 73 19.67 18.67 -3.69
CA PRO A 73 19.78 17.37 -4.37
C PRO A 73 19.71 16.14 -3.45
N GLU A 74 20.00 16.33 -2.16
CA GLU A 74 19.91 15.24 -1.18
C GLU A 74 18.47 14.96 -0.72
N LYS A 75 17.55 15.90 -0.96
CA LYS A 75 16.14 15.73 -0.62
C LYS A 75 15.41 14.93 -1.69
N GLN A 76 14.55 14.05 -1.23
CA GLN A 76 13.60 13.38 -2.12
C GLN A 76 12.40 14.29 -2.39
N MET A 77 11.88 14.22 -3.62
CA MET A 77 10.70 14.98 -4.03
C MET A 77 9.49 14.56 -3.20
N PRO A 78 8.70 15.51 -2.64
CA PRO A 78 7.59 15.22 -1.72
C PRO A 78 6.34 14.73 -2.46
N HIS A 79 6.47 13.70 -3.29
CA HIS A 79 5.37 13.08 -4.05
C HIS A 79 4.25 12.56 -3.15
N TRP A 80 4.57 12.25 -1.89
CA TRP A 80 3.62 11.80 -0.87
C TRP A 80 2.48 12.80 -0.60
N THR A 81 2.65 14.08 -0.95
CA THR A 81 1.63 15.12 -0.74
C THR A 81 0.45 15.03 -1.70
N ASN A 82 0.57 14.26 -2.77
CA ASN A 82 -0.45 14.10 -3.80
C ASN A 82 -1.26 12.81 -3.60
N ILE A 83 -2.50 12.82 -4.12
CA ILE A 83 -3.33 11.64 -4.21
C ILE A 83 -3.13 11.06 -5.60
N TRP A 84 -2.51 9.90 -5.66
CA TRP A 84 -2.19 9.24 -6.91
C TRP A 84 -3.28 8.26 -7.32
N PRO A 85 -3.68 8.20 -8.61
CA PRO A 85 -4.63 7.22 -9.13
C PRO A 85 -4.32 5.79 -8.74
N SER A 86 -3.05 5.39 -8.78
CA SER A 86 -2.60 4.03 -8.41
C SER A 86 -2.93 3.67 -6.96
N GLY A 87 -2.79 4.63 -6.03
CA GLY A 87 -3.16 4.41 -4.62
C GLY A 87 -4.68 4.25 -4.42
N VAL A 88 -5.47 5.00 -5.20
CA VAL A 88 -6.94 4.89 -5.20
C VAL A 88 -7.39 3.56 -5.80
N ALA A 89 -6.80 3.17 -6.93
CA ALA A 89 -7.07 1.89 -7.59
C ALA A 89 -6.73 0.70 -6.69
N LEU A 90 -5.55 0.73 -6.05
CA LEU A 90 -5.14 -0.34 -5.14
C LEU A 90 -6.02 -0.41 -3.89
N ALA A 91 -6.48 0.72 -3.38
CA ALA A 91 -7.43 0.76 -2.27
C ALA A 91 -8.76 0.09 -2.62
N ASP A 92 -9.30 0.31 -3.83
CA ASP A 92 -10.50 -0.37 -4.31
C ASP A 92 -10.29 -1.88 -4.40
N VAL A 93 -9.16 -2.33 -4.98
CA VAL A 93 -8.82 -3.76 -5.06
C VAL A 93 -8.69 -4.40 -3.68
N VAL A 94 -8.09 -3.69 -2.71
CA VAL A 94 -7.99 -4.17 -1.31
C VAL A 94 -9.39 -4.38 -0.70
N LEU A 95 -10.33 -3.47 -0.94
CA LEU A 95 -11.71 -3.60 -0.44
C LEU A 95 -12.48 -4.72 -1.14
N GLU A 96 -12.33 -4.87 -2.44
CA GLU A 96 -12.96 -5.96 -3.21
C GLU A 96 -12.43 -7.33 -2.81
N ARG A 97 -11.15 -7.41 -2.48
CA ARG A 97 -10.45 -8.62 -2.03
C ARG A 97 -10.24 -8.63 -0.52
N ALA A 98 -11.19 -8.10 0.25
CA ALA A 98 -11.08 -7.98 1.70
C ALA A 98 -10.78 -9.32 2.40
N THR A 99 -11.29 -10.44 1.89
CA THR A 99 -10.99 -11.79 2.42
C THR A 99 -9.51 -12.16 2.30
N ASP A 100 -8.81 -11.63 1.29
CA ASP A 100 -7.37 -11.86 1.11
C ASP A 100 -6.52 -11.02 2.05
N VAL A 101 -7.13 -10.02 2.71
CA VAL A 101 -6.47 -9.05 3.58
C VAL A 101 -6.83 -9.27 5.05
N ALA A 102 -8.06 -9.68 5.34
CA ALA A 102 -8.58 -9.84 6.69
C ALA A 102 -7.70 -10.78 7.53
N GLY A 103 -7.32 -10.33 8.71
CA GLY A 103 -6.45 -11.07 9.64
C GLY A 103 -4.99 -11.22 9.20
N ARG A 104 -4.63 -10.83 7.99
CA ARG A 104 -3.23 -10.94 7.50
C ARG A 104 -2.36 -9.77 7.95
N ARG A 105 -1.07 -10.04 8.07
CA ARG A 105 -0.05 -9.01 8.21
C ARG A 105 0.30 -8.45 6.83
N VAL A 106 0.14 -7.15 6.68
CA VAL A 106 0.39 -6.44 5.42
C VAL A 106 1.50 -5.43 5.61
N LEU A 107 2.39 -5.30 4.64
CA LEU A 107 3.35 -4.21 4.52
C LEU A 107 2.95 -3.32 3.34
N GLU A 108 2.84 -2.03 3.55
CA GLU A 108 2.70 -1.07 2.46
C GLU A 108 3.99 -0.28 2.30
N LEU A 109 4.50 -0.23 1.07
CA LEU A 109 5.70 0.52 0.67
C LEU A 109 5.27 1.83 0.03
N GLY A 110 5.80 2.96 0.53
CA GLY A 110 5.45 4.28 0.02
C GLY A 110 4.00 4.67 0.30
N CYS A 111 3.60 4.70 1.57
CA CYS A 111 2.20 4.87 1.96
C CYS A 111 1.58 6.24 1.63
N GLY A 112 2.39 7.28 1.38
CA GLY A 112 1.90 8.60 1.05
C GLY A 112 0.88 9.13 2.07
N LEU A 113 -0.29 9.56 1.58
CA LEU A 113 -1.39 10.05 2.41
C LEU A 113 -2.25 8.94 3.04
N GLY A 114 -1.98 7.66 2.74
CA GLY A 114 -2.61 6.52 3.39
C GLY A 114 -3.97 6.10 2.85
N VAL A 115 -4.25 6.32 1.57
CA VAL A 115 -5.49 5.86 0.92
C VAL A 115 -5.59 4.34 0.97
N THR A 116 -4.55 3.65 0.50
CA THR A 116 -4.45 2.17 0.52
C THR A 116 -4.39 1.64 1.94
N ALA A 117 -3.59 2.30 2.82
CA ALA A 117 -3.51 1.97 4.25
C ALA A 117 -4.89 1.95 4.92
N THR A 118 -5.71 2.96 4.62
CA THR A 118 -7.08 3.06 5.14
C THR A 118 -7.94 1.88 4.69
N ALA A 119 -7.84 1.47 3.43
CA ALA A 119 -8.57 0.33 2.88
C ALA A 119 -8.14 -1.00 3.54
N VAL A 120 -6.83 -1.22 3.74
CA VAL A 120 -6.31 -2.41 4.45
C VAL A 120 -6.86 -2.51 5.87
N LEU A 121 -6.84 -1.41 6.60
CA LEU A 121 -7.36 -1.37 7.98
C LEU A 121 -8.88 -1.56 8.01
N ALA A 122 -9.62 -1.00 7.04
CA ALA A 122 -11.06 -1.23 6.88
C ALA A 122 -11.38 -2.71 6.60
N SER A 123 -10.53 -3.38 5.84
CA SER A 123 -10.65 -4.82 5.51
C SER A 123 -10.18 -5.75 6.63
N GLY A 124 -9.80 -5.24 7.80
CA GLY A 124 -9.42 -6.07 8.96
C GLY A 124 -7.97 -6.54 8.95
N GLY A 125 -7.13 -6.04 8.05
CA GLY A 125 -5.70 -6.35 8.03
C GLY A 125 -4.93 -5.75 9.22
N THR A 126 -3.79 -6.37 9.55
CA THR A 126 -2.79 -5.81 10.47
C THR A 126 -1.68 -5.18 9.65
N LEU A 127 -1.53 -3.85 9.73
CA LEU A 127 -0.76 -3.09 8.77
C LEU A 127 0.50 -2.46 9.37
N VAL A 128 1.61 -2.64 8.67
CA VAL A 128 2.82 -1.81 8.77
C VAL A 128 2.88 -0.96 7.51
N VAL A 129 2.98 0.34 7.65
CA VAL A 129 3.23 1.26 6.53
C VAL A 129 4.65 1.76 6.57
N SER A 130 5.26 1.90 5.41
CA SER A 130 6.59 2.48 5.28
C SER A 130 6.60 3.66 4.31
N ASP A 131 7.45 4.62 4.62
CA ASP A 131 7.74 5.77 3.76
C ASP A 131 9.09 6.36 4.17
N TYR A 132 9.80 7.02 3.25
CA TYR A 132 11.02 7.75 3.58
C TYR A 132 10.72 9.04 4.39
N SER A 133 9.55 9.62 4.19
CA SER A 133 9.10 10.87 4.80
C SER A 133 8.35 10.64 6.10
N THR A 134 8.85 11.22 7.19
CA THR A 134 8.13 11.21 8.47
C THR A 134 6.79 11.96 8.39
N LEU A 135 6.70 13.01 7.57
CA LEU A 135 5.45 13.75 7.34
C LEU A 135 4.41 12.87 6.65
N SER A 136 4.81 12.13 5.61
CA SER A 136 3.96 11.13 4.96
C SER A 136 3.36 10.16 5.98
N LEU A 137 4.21 9.54 6.81
CA LEU A 137 3.79 8.60 7.85
C LEU A 137 2.79 9.21 8.84
N ARG A 138 2.98 10.47 9.23
CA ARG A 138 2.05 11.21 10.11
C ARG A 138 0.69 11.40 9.45
N HIS A 139 0.66 11.86 8.19
CA HIS A 139 -0.56 12.02 7.41
C HIS A 139 -1.28 10.68 7.20
N CYS A 140 -0.56 9.64 6.82
CA CYS A 140 -1.11 8.29 6.66
C CYS A 140 -1.80 7.82 7.95
N ARG A 141 -1.12 7.94 9.09
CA ARG A 141 -1.68 7.58 10.41
C ARG A 141 -2.93 8.38 10.75
N TYR A 142 -2.87 9.70 10.56
CA TYR A 142 -4.01 10.57 10.83
C TYR A 142 -5.21 10.20 9.98
N ASN A 143 -5.00 10.07 8.68
CA ASN A 143 -6.05 9.76 7.72
C ASN A 143 -6.68 8.38 7.97
N ALA A 144 -5.89 7.39 8.34
CA ALA A 144 -6.40 6.08 8.72
C ALA A 144 -7.27 6.16 9.99
N LEU A 145 -6.80 6.85 11.03
CA LEU A 145 -7.58 7.07 12.26
C LEU A 145 -8.88 7.83 12.00
N LEU A 146 -8.83 8.87 11.16
CA LEU A 146 -9.98 9.70 10.81
C LEU A 146 -11.08 8.88 10.12
N ASN A 147 -10.71 7.99 9.22
CA ASN A 147 -11.67 7.27 8.39
C ASN A 147 -12.14 5.94 8.97
N VAL A 148 -11.28 5.23 9.72
CA VAL A 148 -11.59 3.86 10.19
C VAL A 148 -11.30 3.64 11.68
N GLY A 149 -10.91 4.67 12.42
CA GLY A 149 -10.64 4.58 13.87
C GLY A 149 -9.48 3.65 14.23
N ARG A 150 -8.66 3.24 13.26
CA ARG A 150 -7.52 2.31 13.44
C ARG A 150 -6.24 2.96 12.94
N SER A 151 -5.12 2.62 13.56
CA SER A 151 -3.80 3.16 13.22
C SER A 151 -2.88 2.06 12.72
N PRO A 152 -2.15 2.26 11.60
CA PRO A 152 -1.08 1.36 11.20
C PRO A 152 0.13 1.51 12.11
N ARG A 153 1.03 0.53 12.10
CA ARG A 153 2.40 0.69 12.62
C ARG A 153 3.22 1.46 11.60
N LEU A 154 3.91 2.51 12.05
CA LEU A 154 4.71 3.36 11.19
C LEU A 154 6.16 2.87 11.17
N LEU A 155 6.77 2.87 10.00
CA LEU A 155 8.15 2.53 9.78
C LEU A 155 8.78 3.54 8.82
N ARG A 156 9.69 4.39 9.31
CA ARG A 156 10.50 5.20 8.42
C ARG A 156 11.49 4.28 7.71
N PHE A 157 11.36 4.16 6.40
CA PHE A 157 12.16 3.27 5.59
C PHE A 157 12.33 3.84 4.17
N ASN A 158 13.57 3.96 3.76
CA ASN A 158 13.94 4.21 2.38
C ASN A 158 14.59 2.93 1.84
N TRP A 159 13.96 2.30 0.86
CA TRP A 159 14.47 1.05 0.27
C TRP A 159 15.82 1.18 -0.44
N ARG A 160 16.25 2.42 -0.72
CA ARG A 160 17.59 2.71 -1.28
C ARG A 160 18.71 2.67 -0.24
N ASP A 161 18.35 2.70 1.06
CA ASP A 161 19.34 2.70 2.13
C ASP A 161 19.97 1.30 2.27
N ALA A 162 21.30 1.25 2.40
CA ALA A 162 22.01 -0.01 2.63
C ALA A 162 21.66 -0.62 4.00
N ASN A 163 21.35 0.21 4.99
CA ASN A 163 21.03 -0.20 6.35
C ASN A 163 19.53 -0.17 6.59
N TRP A 164 18.91 -1.33 6.59
CA TRP A 164 17.48 -1.44 6.86
C TRP A 164 17.16 -1.28 8.35
N PRO A 165 15.99 -0.71 8.70
CA PRO A 165 15.58 -0.58 10.10
C PRO A 165 15.49 -1.96 10.79
N ARG A 166 15.85 -2.01 12.08
CA ARG A 166 15.81 -3.25 12.89
C ARG A 166 14.52 -4.07 12.76
N PRO A 167 13.30 -3.48 12.69
CA PRO A 167 12.08 -4.25 12.50
C PRO A 167 11.99 -5.04 11.20
N LEU A 168 12.81 -4.69 10.18
CA LEU A 168 12.90 -5.39 8.90
C LEU A 168 14.12 -6.32 8.82
N GLN A 169 15.01 -6.29 9.82
CA GLN A 169 16.16 -7.18 9.92
C GLN A 169 15.77 -8.49 10.61
N GLY A 170 16.32 -9.61 10.13
CA GLY A 170 16.25 -10.91 10.82
C GLY A 170 15.16 -11.84 10.34
N ALA A 171 14.88 -12.85 11.15
CA ALA A 171 14.30 -14.14 10.83
C ALA A 171 13.01 -14.14 9.99
N ALA A 172 12.77 -15.27 9.30
CA ALA A 172 11.61 -15.59 8.48
C ALA A 172 10.24 -15.33 9.16
N SER A 173 10.18 -15.33 10.48
CA SER A 173 8.98 -15.03 11.26
C SER A 173 8.42 -13.61 11.09
N ARG A 174 9.20 -12.70 10.50
CA ARG A 174 8.81 -11.30 10.26
C ARG A 174 8.40 -11.00 8.82
N ARG A 175 8.41 -11.99 7.93
CA ARG A 175 7.98 -11.82 6.55
C ARG A 175 6.48 -11.56 6.45
N PHE A 176 6.08 -10.86 5.40
CA PHE A 176 4.70 -10.44 5.17
C PHE A 176 4.05 -11.33 4.11
N PRO A 177 2.87 -11.92 4.40
CA PRO A 177 2.13 -12.67 3.38
C PRO A 177 1.58 -11.78 2.26
N LEU A 178 1.50 -10.47 2.49
CA LEU A 178 1.08 -9.50 1.48
C LEU A 178 1.92 -8.23 1.61
N ILE A 179 2.48 -7.79 0.48
CA ILE A 179 3.12 -6.48 0.33
C ILE A 179 2.30 -5.67 -0.67
N LEU A 180 2.07 -4.40 -0.39
CA LEU A 180 1.36 -3.45 -1.25
C LEU A 180 2.30 -2.32 -1.65
N ALA A 181 2.20 -1.89 -2.90
CA ALA A 181 2.96 -0.75 -3.41
C ALA A 181 2.15 -0.03 -4.50
N ALA A 182 2.00 1.28 -4.40
CA ALA A 182 1.27 2.08 -5.38
C ALA A 182 2.12 3.26 -5.85
N ASP A 183 2.35 3.34 -7.16
CA ASP A 183 3.10 4.42 -7.83
C ASP A 183 4.53 4.65 -7.28
N VAL A 184 5.22 3.59 -6.85
CA VAL A 184 6.55 3.66 -6.23
C VAL A 184 7.70 3.57 -7.25
N LEU A 185 7.42 3.20 -8.50
CA LEU A 185 8.40 2.98 -9.56
C LEU A 185 8.48 4.18 -10.53
N TYR A 186 8.70 5.38 -9.99
CA TYR A 186 8.85 6.59 -10.80
C TYR A 186 10.30 6.90 -11.18
N GLU A 187 11.29 6.32 -10.49
CA GLU A 187 12.72 6.46 -10.79
C GLU A 187 13.36 5.12 -11.14
N GLY A 188 14.20 5.10 -12.20
CA GLY A 188 14.83 3.85 -12.66
C GLY A 188 15.77 3.19 -11.64
N ARG A 189 16.32 3.98 -10.71
CA ARG A 189 17.18 3.51 -9.62
C ARG A 189 16.43 2.74 -8.52
N ASP A 190 15.09 2.73 -8.54
CA ASP A 190 14.28 2.00 -7.56
C ASP A 190 14.08 0.53 -7.91
N VAL A 191 14.32 0.14 -9.15
CA VAL A 191 14.03 -1.22 -9.65
C VAL A 191 14.73 -2.30 -8.83
N GLY A 192 16.06 -2.21 -8.70
CA GLY A 192 16.85 -3.19 -7.94
C GLY A 192 16.51 -3.18 -6.44
N PRO A 193 16.57 -2.02 -5.76
CA PRO A 193 16.22 -1.94 -4.34
C PRO A 193 14.81 -2.45 -4.01
N LEU A 194 13.82 -2.18 -4.86
CA LEU A 194 12.45 -2.67 -4.63
C LEU A 194 12.36 -4.19 -4.80
N LEU A 195 13.08 -4.76 -5.78
CA LEU A 195 13.17 -6.21 -5.94
C LEU A 195 13.81 -6.86 -4.70
N ASP A 196 14.90 -6.29 -4.18
CA ASP A 196 15.53 -6.74 -2.93
C ASP A 196 14.56 -6.73 -1.75
N VAL A 197 13.69 -5.69 -1.67
CA VAL A 197 12.69 -5.59 -0.60
C VAL A 197 11.71 -6.75 -0.66
N ILE A 198 11.13 -7.04 -1.82
CA ILE A 198 10.15 -8.12 -1.94
C ILE A 198 10.80 -9.49 -1.70
N GLU A 199 12.03 -9.71 -2.16
CA GLU A 199 12.74 -10.96 -1.95
C GLU A 199 13.03 -11.26 -0.46
N ARG A 200 13.36 -10.23 0.29
CA ARG A 200 13.68 -10.36 1.72
C ARG A 200 12.46 -10.36 2.62
N LEU A 201 11.42 -9.59 2.28
CA LEU A 201 10.30 -9.33 3.20
C LEU A 201 9.04 -10.09 2.84
N LEU A 202 8.87 -10.59 1.64
CA LEU A 202 7.70 -11.39 1.30
C LEU A 202 7.83 -12.81 1.88
N ALA A 203 6.75 -13.28 2.50
CA ALA A 203 6.68 -14.64 3.01
C ALA A 203 6.66 -15.67 1.87
N PRO A 204 7.11 -16.89 2.08
CA PRO A 204 6.87 -17.98 1.13
C PRO A 204 5.38 -18.09 0.82
N GLY A 205 5.01 -18.19 -0.46
CA GLY A 205 3.61 -18.18 -0.92
C GLY A 205 2.87 -16.85 -0.74
N GLY A 206 3.57 -15.79 -0.34
CA GLY A 206 3.01 -14.44 -0.27
C GLY A 206 2.94 -13.76 -1.63
N ALA A 207 2.25 -12.62 -1.69
CA ALA A 207 2.08 -11.83 -2.89
C ALA A 207 2.50 -10.37 -2.72
N LEU A 208 3.06 -9.77 -3.77
CA LEU A 208 3.12 -8.32 -3.95
C LEU A 208 1.94 -7.89 -4.82
N TRP A 209 1.16 -6.91 -4.37
CA TRP A 209 0.22 -6.18 -5.24
C TRP A 209 0.81 -4.81 -5.54
N LEU A 210 1.17 -4.62 -6.79
CA LEU A 210 1.78 -3.40 -7.32
C LEU A 210 0.79 -2.69 -8.24
N ALA A 211 0.44 -1.45 -7.91
CA ALA A 211 -0.40 -0.60 -8.76
C ALA A 211 0.43 0.50 -9.41
N GLU A 212 0.27 0.67 -10.74
CA GLU A 212 1.04 1.66 -11.49
C GLU A 212 0.35 2.08 -12.80
N PRO A 213 0.67 3.28 -13.36
CA PRO A 213 -0.02 3.85 -14.51
C PRO A 213 0.66 3.55 -15.87
N GLY A 214 1.32 2.41 -16.07
CA GLY A 214 2.00 2.07 -17.33
C GLY A 214 3.39 2.69 -17.48
N ARG A 215 4.14 2.88 -16.39
CA ARG A 215 5.48 3.49 -16.45
C ARG A 215 6.51 2.53 -17.05
N LYS A 216 7.43 3.04 -17.88
CA LYS A 216 8.57 2.26 -18.39
C LYS A 216 9.42 1.66 -17.27
N THR A 217 9.50 2.33 -16.12
CA THR A 217 10.23 1.84 -14.95
C THR A 217 9.55 0.64 -14.32
N ALA A 218 8.22 0.61 -14.28
CA ALA A 218 7.45 -0.54 -13.81
C ALA A 218 7.65 -1.74 -14.73
N GLN A 219 7.64 -1.54 -16.05
CA GLN A 219 7.94 -2.63 -17.00
C GLN A 219 9.36 -3.20 -16.80
N ARG A 220 10.35 -2.33 -16.51
CA ARG A 220 11.73 -2.79 -16.18
C ARG A 220 11.76 -3.61 -14.90
N PHE A 221 10.99 -3.21 -13.88
CA PHE A 221 10.84 -3.96 -12.63
C PHE A 221 10.19 -5.33 -12.89
N LEU A 222 9.09 -5.39 -13.64
CA LEU A 222 8.42 -6.65 -13.99
C LEU A 222 9.33 -7.60 -14.75
N ASN A 223 10.12 -7.09 -15.68
CA ASN A 223 11.11 -7.89 -16.42
C ASN A 223 12.21 -8.43 -15.49
N ALA A 224 12.71 -7.60 -14.56
CA ALA A 224 13.71 -8.03 -13.58
C ALA A 224 13.14 -9.07 -12.60
N ALA A 225 11.90 -8.88 -12.15
CA ALA A 225 11.18 -9.83 -11.30
C ALA A 225 11.00 -11.17 -12.03
N ALA A 226 10.56 -11.16 -13.29
CA ALA A 226 10.40 -12.38 -14.08
C ALA A 226 11.73 -13.12 -14.24
N ALA A 227 12.83 -12.41 -14.52
CA ALA A 227 14.17 -12.99 -14.60
C ALA A 227 14.64 -13.58 -13.25
N ALA A 228 14.13 -13.08 -12.13
CA ALA A 228 14.37 -13.61 -10.79
C ALA A 228 13.38 -14.72 -10.37
N GLY A 229 12.54 -15.22 -11.28
CA GLY A 229 11.60 -16.32 -11.03
C GLY A 229 10.29 -15.90 -10.36
N TRP A 230 9.82 -14.66 -10.59
CA TRP A 230 8.50 -14.18 -10.18
C TRP A 230 7.51 -14.28 -11.33
N GLU A 231 6.31 -14.73 -11.03
CA GLU A 231 5.18 -14.70 -11.95
C GLU A 231 4.27 -13.52 -11.62
N SER A 232 3.72 -12.90 -12.66
CA SER A 232 2.84 -11.74 -12.52
C SER A 232 1.53 -11.95 -13.27
N VAL A 233 0.42 -11.71 -12.58
CA VAL A 233 -0.91 -11.58 -13.20
C VAL A 233 -1.30 -10.12 -13.13
N THR A 234 -1.68 -9.53 -14.27
CA THR A 234 -2.04 -8.12 -14.39
C THR A 234 -3.52 -7.95 -14.66
N THR A 235 -4.15 -7.02 -13.95
CA THR A 235 -5.53 -6.57 -14.18
C THR A 235 -5.55 -5.07 -14.31
N SER A 236 -6.09 -4.53 -15.41
CA SER A 236 -6.25 -3.09 -15.60
C SER A 236 -7.58 -2.62 -15.03
N VAL A 237 -7.57 -1.55 -14.27
CA VAL A 237 -8.76 -0.89 -13.71
C VAL A 237 -8.86 0.54 -14.23
N HIS A 238 -10.08 1.03 -14.40
CA HIS A 238 -10.35 2.33 -15.02
C HIS A 238 -10.98 3.31 -14.02
N GLY A 239 -10.64 4.60 -14.19
CA GLY A 239 -11.23 5.70 -13.43
C GLY A 239 -12.74 5.90 -13.69
N PRO A 240 -13.27 7.07 -13.35
CA PRO A 240 -12.53 8.34 -13.19
C PRO A 240 -11.72 8.42 -11.88
N TRP A 241 -10.53 9.00 -11.95
CA TRP A 241 -9.66 9.19 -10.81
C TRP A 241 -9.86 10.58 -10.17
N PRO A 242 -9.40 10.79 -8.89
CA PRO A 242 -9.59 12.07 -8.20
C PRO A 242 -8.92 13.28 -8.86
N ASP A 243 -7.94 13.06 -9.73
CA ASP A 243 -7.28 14.09 -10.53
C ASP A 243 -8.00 14.41 -11.86
N GLY A 244 -9.16 13.76 -12.11
CA GLY A 244 -9.93 13.90 -13.33
C GLY A 244 -9.45 13.04 -14.49
N SER A 245 -8.35 12.31 -14.36
CA SER A 245 -7.87 11.42 -15.40
C SER A 245 -8.71 10.13 -15.46
N THR A 246 -8.67 9.47 -16.64
CA THR A 246 -9.37 8.20 -16.89
C THR A 246 -8.44 7.11 -17.37
N ALA A 247 -7.14 7.38 -17.44
CA ALA A 247 -6.15 6.40 -17.87
C ALA A 247 -6.22 5.13 -17.01
N PRO A 248 -6.04 3.95 -17.59
CA PRO A 248 -6.04 2.72 -16.83
C PRO A 248 -4.89 2.68 -15.83
N ILE A 249 -5.13 2.02 -14.70
CA ILE A 249 -4.10 1.67 -13.73
C ILE A 249 -3.97 0.16 -13.75
N ASP A 250 -2.75 -0.33 -13.93
CA ASP A 250 -2.44 -1.74 -13.89
C ASP A 250 -2.15 -2.18 -12.46
N ILE A 251 -2.80 -3.26 -12.06
CA ILE A 251 -2.61 -3.95 -10.79
C ILE A 251 -1.91 -5.27 -11.10
N HIS A 252 -0.65 -5.36 -10.71
CA HIS A 252 0.16 -6.56 -10.86
C HIS A 252 0.17 -7.34 -9.55
N SER A 253 -0.26 -8.60 -9.59
CA SER A 253 -0.11 -9.55 -8.49
C SER A 253 1.09 -10.45 -8.78
N LEU A 254 2.20 -10.24 -8.08
CA LEU A 254 3.42 -11.01 -8.24
C LEU A 254 3.56 -12.05 -7.12
N GLN A 255 3.91 -13.27 -7.51
CA GLN A 255 4.23 -14.38 -6.61
C GLN A 255 5.50 -15.10 -7.10
N ARG A 256 6.23 -15.72 -6.19
CA ARG A 256 7.31 -16.63 -6.62
C ARG A 256 6.69 -17.82 -7.34
N ALA A 257 7.25 -18.16 -8.51
CA ALA A 257 6.93 -19.43 -9.15
C ALA A 257 7.16 -20.55 -8.13
N THR A 258 6.12 -21.31 -7.83
CA THR A 258 6.28 -22.54 -7.06
C THR A 258 6.92 -23.55 -8.01
N TYR A 259 8.23 -23.76 -7.88
CA TYR A 259 8.80 -25.02 -8.33
C TYR A 259 8.06 -26.09 -7.55
N LEU A 260 7.21 -26.85 -8.22
CA LEU A 260 6.83 -28.15 -7.73
C LEU A 260 8.16 -28.90 -7.59
N ASP A 261 8.60 -29.10 -6.34
CA ASP A 261 9.75 -29.95 -6.06
C ASP A 261 9.55 -31.21 -6.88
N GLU A 262 10.50 -31.52 -7.75
CA GLU A 262 10.55 -32.74 -8.54
C GLU A 262 10.25 -33.87 -7.56
N VAL A 263 9.09 -34.51 -7.74
CA VAL A 263 8.81 -35.78 -7.09
C VAL A 263 10.00 -36.67 -7.47
N PRO A 264 10.85 -37.11 -6.53
CA PRO A 264 11.96 -37.96 -6.88
C PRO A 264 11.37 -39.22 -7.55
N ALA A 265 11.68 -39.36 -8.83
CA ALA A 265 11.39 -40.55 -9.60
C ALA A 265 12.22 -41.72 -9.03
N ASN A 266 11.83 -42.21 -7.88
CA ASN A 266 12.42 -43.41 -7.30
C ASN A 266 11.38 -44.18 -6.45
N LEU A 267 10.36 -44.73 -7.13
CA LEU A 267 9.72 -45.93 -6.63
C LEU A 267 10.18 -47.05 -7.57
N GLY A 268 11.34 -47.57 -7.15
CA GLY A 268 11.91 -48.78 -7.69
C GLY A 268 10.91 -49.92 -7.70
N GLY A 269 11.02 -50.71 -8.74
CA GLY A 269 10.17 -51.85 -9.09
C GLY A 269 9.89 -52.78 -7.94
N TRP A 270 8.65 -53.25 -7.94
CA TRP A 270 8.31 -54.58 -7.48
C TRP A 270 7.95 -55.41 -8.73
N ARG A 271 8.89 -56.29 -9.09
CA ARG A 271 8.55 -57.48 -9.92
C ARG A 271 7.87 -58.47 -8.98
N ILE A 272 6.72 -58.93 -9.28
CA ILE A 272 6.38 -60.35 -9.48
C ILE A 272 5.11 -60.39 -10.27
#